data_3385bb11fbe2b82b251d25c33f3d126b
#
_entry.id   3385bb11fbe2b82b251d25c33f3d126b
#
_cell.length_a   1.000
_cell.length_b   1.000
_cell.length_c   1.000
_cell.angle_alpha   90.00
_cell.angle_beta   90.00
_cell.angle_gamma   90.00
#
_symmetry.space_group_name_H-M   'P 1'
#
loop_
_entity.id
_entity.type
_entity.pdbx_description
1 polymer ?
#
loop_
_entity_poly.entity_id
_entity_poly.type
_entity_poly.pdbx_seq_one_letter_code
_entity_poly.pdbx_strand_id
1 'polypeptide(L)'
;MPQPLLPTDQIERMQNIIGKIEKHDLSDEQISAIAGAGHNTLVLAGAGTGKTTTIIGYIAWLLATKRAAPEEILVLSFTKASAGDMSQRIMASTGKTIRACTFHSLGLEICRAATIANRPIIDGHTSNTVVRNTFEQLLSKNIGYRLLAFKLMSKELLGKYGKAAKSEDFQLPTDDYGFNQYKQNLIENAQTIIQHMRQNSIDIDGMRELNERSGGKNVGRNREMLQLIEPLYNAYISNFRTTHGIDFPGMITDAIRCIQRGAYRHPYKYVLIDEYQDMSRPRYELIRALREQSDFTLFCVGDDWQSIYRFAGSDIHLILDFADIWRDWGPTRMFQITTTRRFR
;
A
#
# COMPACT_ATOMS: atom_id res chain seq x y z
N MET A 1 -7.43 -17.91 18.44
CA MET A 1 -7.96 -19.17 17.84
C MET A 1 -9.15 -18.80 16.97
N PRO A 2 -9.39 -19.47 15.82
CA PRO A 2 -10.57 -19.28 15.01
C PRO A 2 -11.85 -19.56 15.80
N GLN A 3 -12.92 -18.81 15.48
CA GLN A 3 -14.22 -19.01 16.09
C GLN A 3 -14.85 -20.33 15.62
N PRO A 4 -15.63 -21.01 16.46
CA PRO A 4 -16.34 -22.23 16.07
C PRO A 4 -17.44 -21.93 15.03
N LEU A 5 -17.86 -22.95 14.29
CA LEU A 5 -19.01 -22.87 13.41
C LEU A 5 -20.31 -22.61 14.21
N LEU A 6 -21.24 -21.93 13.56
CA LEU A 6 -22.57 -21.72 14.12
C LEU A 6 -23.37 -23.02 14.14
N PRO A 7 -24.38 -23.11 15.04
CA PRO A 7 -25.41 -24.19 15.02
C PRO A 7 -26.15 -24.22 13.67
N THR A 8 -26.55 -25.41 13.23
CA THR A 8 -27.19 -25.65 11.93
C THR A 8 -28.44 -24.79 11.71
N ASP A 9 -29.28 -24.65 12.73
CA ASP A 9 -30.48 -23.83 12.66
C ASP A 9 -30.19 -22.34 12.42
N GLN A 10 -29.09 -21.84 12.96
CA GLN A 10 -28.64 -20.47 12.72
C GLN A 10 -28.04 -20.31 11.31
N ILE A 11 -27.33 -21.30 10.83
CA ILE A 11 -26.79 -21.33 9.45
C ILE A 11 -27.95 -21.27 8.45
N GLU A 12 -28.96 -22.10 8.59
CA GLU A 12 -30.14 -22.12 7.73
C GLU A 12 -30.90 -20.77 7.71
N ARG A 13 -31.07 -20.16 8.89
CA ARG A 13 -31.68 -18.82 8.99
C ARG A 13 -30.89 -17.78 8.26
N MET A 14 -29.57 -17.80 8.41
CA MET A 14 -28.68 -16.85 7.76
C MET A 14 -28.67 -17.07 6.24
N GLN A 15 -28.64 -18.33 5.78
CA GLN A 15 -28.71 -18.66 4.36
C GLN A 15 -29.99 -18.13 3.72
N ASN A 16 -31.14 -18.24 4.41
CA ASN A 16 -32.42 -17.70 3.94
C ASN A 16 -32.42 -16.16 3.87
N ILE A 17 -31.70 -15.47 4.75
CA ILE A 17 -31.59 -14.00 4.73
C ILE A 17 -30.65 -13.54 3.62
N ILE A 18 -29.50 -14.18 3.47
CA ILE A 18 -28.46 -13.79 2.48
C ILE A 18 -28.90 -14.19 1.07
N GLY A 19 -29.57 -15.34 0.95
CA GLY A 19 -29.86 -15.94 -0.36
C GLY A 19 -28.64 -16.54 -1.04
N LYS A 20 -28.78 -16.79 -2.33
CA LYS A 20 -27.67 -17.30 -3.17
C LYS A 20 -26.78 -16.17 -3.62
N ILE A 21 -25.50 -16.33 -3.44
CA ILE A 21 -24.48 -15.45 -3.99
C ILE A 21 -23.92 -16.10 -5.25
N GLU A 22 -24.01 -15.41 -6.39
CA GLU A 22 -23.54 -15.92 -7.70
C GLU A 22 -24.14 -17.29 -8.06
N LYS A 23 -25.43 -17.49 -7.73
CA LYS A 23 -26.22 -18.73 -7.94
C LYS A 23 -25.83 -19.90 -7.02
N HIS A 24 -24.93 -19.71 -6.06
CA HIS A 24 -24.47 -20.74 -5.13
C HIS A 24 -24.83 -20.37 -3.69
N ASP A 25 -25.09 -21.40 -2.90
CA ASP A 25 -25.20 -21.24 -1.45
C ASP A 25 -23.81 -21.02 -0.84
N LEU A 26 -23.73 -20.21 0.21
CA LEU A 26 -22.50 -20.04 0.97
C LEU A 26 -22.20 -21.32 1.78
N SER A 27 -20.91 -21.56 2.07
CA SER A 27 -20.56 -22.65 2.98
C SER A 27 -20.88 -22.28 4.44
N ASP A 28 -20.97 -23.28 5.31
CA ASP A 28 -21.21 -23.08 6.74
C ASP A 28 -20.12 -22.24 7.38
N GLU A 29 -18.86 -22.39 6.93
CA GLU A 29 -17.72 -21.57 7.35
C GLU A 29 -17.91 -20.10 6.93
N GLN A 30 -18.34 -19.85 5.69
CA GLN A 30 -18.63 -18.50 5.20
C GLN A 30 -19.78 -17.84 5.96
N ILE A 31 -20.87 -18.58 6.16
CA ILE A 31 -22.03 -18.09 6.92
C ILE A 31 -21.64 -17.80 8.37
N SER A 32 -20.85 -18.67 8.99
CA SER A 32 -20.38 -18.48 10.37
C SER A 32 -19.48 -17.23 10.48
N ALA A 33 -18.62 -16.98 9.49
CA ALA A 33 -17.81 -15.78 9.47
C ALA A 33 -18.65 -14.50 9.29
N ILE A 34 -19.68 -14.54 8.46
CA ILE A 34 -20.62 -13.42 8.23
C ILE A 34 -21.45 -13.13 9.47
N ALA A 35 -22.13 -14.13 10.01
CA ALA A 35 -23.03 -13.96 11.15
C ALA A 35 -22.28 -13.69 12.45
N GLY A 36 -21.09 -14.28 12.58
CA GLY A 36 -20.22 -14.09 13.73
C GLY A 36 -19.34 -12.84 13.65
N ALA A 37 -19.43 -12.06 12.58
CA ALA A 37 -18.60 -10.86 12.43
C ALA A 37 -18.75 -9.92 13.63
N GLY A 38 -17.60 -9.48 14.15
CA GLY A 38 -17.51 -8.51 15.24
C GLY A 38 -17.08 -7.14 14.72
N HIS A 39 -16.69 -6.28 15.65
CA HIS A 39 -16.21 -4.95 15.32
C HIS A 39 -14.89 -4.98 14.49
N ASN A 40 -14.01 -5.93 14.82
CA ASN A 40 -12.84 -6.30 14.02
C ASN A 40 -12.97 -7.76 13.62
N THR A 41 -12.95 -8.06 12.34
CA THR A 41 -13.04 -9.43 11.84
C THR A 41 -11.93 -9.71 10.83
N LEU A 42 -11.23 -10.81 11.03
CA LEU A 42 -10.30 -11.38 10.07
C LEU A 42 -10.77 -12.77 9.65
N VAL A 43 -10.95 -12.96 8.35
CA VAL A 43 -11.27 -14.25 7.74
C VAL A 43 -10.04 -14.75 6.99
N LEU A 44 -9.44 -15.82 7.48
CA LEU A 44 -8.34 -16.51 6.81
C LEU A 44 -8.91 -17.55 5.84
N ALA A 45 -8.61 -17.38 4.56
CA ALA A 45 -9.25 -18.15 3.51
C ALA A 45 -8.24 -18.45 2.38
N GLY A 46 -7.96 -19.72 2.14
CA GLY A 46 -7.02 -20.15 1.12
C GLY A 46 -7.46 -19.86 -0.32
N ALA A 47 -6.62 -20.19 -1.28
CA ALA A 47 -6.95 -20.03 -2.71
C ALA A 47 -8.17 -20.85 -3.11
N GLY A 48 -9.14 -20.21 -3.77
CA GLY A 48 -10.35 -20.90 -4.26
C GLY A 48 -11.40 -21.24 -3.22
N THR A 49 -11.27 -20.78 -1.99
CA THR A 49 -12.27 -20.98 -0.92
C THR A 49 -13.42 -19.99 -0.94
N GLY A 50 -13.38 -18.99 -1.85
CA GLY A 50 -14.43 -18.01 -2.00
C GLY A 50 -14.26 -16.76 -1.12
N LYS A 51 -13.05 -16.26 -0.96
CA LYS A 51 -12.74 -14.99 -0.26
C LYS A 51 -13.68 -13.86 -0.66
N THR A 52 -13.67 -13.52 -1.94
CA THR A 52 -14.50 -12.45 -2.50
C THR A 52 -15.99 -12.74 -2.34
N THR A 53 -16.43 -13.99 -2.50
CA THR A 53 -17.83 -14.41 -2.29
C THR A 53 -18.27 -14.19 -0.85
N THR A 54 -17.36 -14.39 0.12
CA THR A 54 -17.64 -14.10 1.55
C THR A 54 -17.87 -12.60 1.78
N ILE A 55 -17.09 -11.74 1.18
CA ILE A 55 -17.27 -10.28 1.24
C ILE A 55 -18.64 -9.89 0.65
N ILE A 56 -18.99 -10.42 -0.52
CA ILE A 56 -20.28 -10.16 -1.16
C ILE A 56 -21.44 -10.66 -0.30
N GLY A 57 -21.31 -11.85 0.29
CA GLY A 57 -22.30 -12.39 1.22
C GLY A 57 -22.49 -11.52 2.48
N TYR A 58 -21.40 -10.98 3.03
CA TYR A 58 -21.49 -10.05 4.15
C TYR A 58 -22.22 -8.75 3.78
N ILE A 59 -21.92 -8.18 2.61
CA ILE A 59 -22.63 -7.00 2.07
C ILE A 59 -24.12 -7.31 1.89
N ALA A 60 -24.46 -8.45 1.26
CA ALA A 60 -25.84 -8.85 1.06
C ALA A 60 -26.60 -8.97 2.40
N TRP A 61 -25.96 -9.55 3.41
CA TRP A 61 -26.51 -9.63 4.76
C TRP A 61 -26.74 -8.25 5.41
N LEU A 62 -25.74 -7.34 5.32
CA LEU A 62 -25.87 -5.98 5.86
C LEU A 62 -27.05 -5.23 5.25
N LEU A 63 -27.22 -5.35 3.93
CA LEU A 63 -28.31 -4.70 3.19
C LEU A 63 -29.67 -5.35 3.50
N ALA A 64 -29.77 -6.69 3.48
CA ALA A 64 -31.00 -7.43 3.76
C ALA A 64 -31.51 -7.19 5.17
N THR A 65 -30.59 -7.08 6.15
CA THR A 65 -30.94 -6.80 7.56
C THR A 65 -31.05 -5.31 7.88
N LYS A 66 -30.90 -4.43 6.89
CA LYS A 66 -30.93 -2.95 7.03
C LYS A 66 -29.95 -2.42 8.08
N ARG A 67 -28.81 -3.09 8.25
CA ARG A 67 -27.73 -2.64 9.17
C ARG A 67 -26.88 -1.54 8.57
N ALA A 68 -26.83 -1.47 7.24
CA ALA A 68 -26.12 -0.42 6.52
C ALA A 68 -26.88 0.01 5.26
N ALA A 69 -26.79 1.27 4.93
CA ALA A 69 -27.14 1.81 3.62
C ALA A 69 -25.94 1.61 2.66
N PRO A 70 -26.17 1.54 1.34
CA PRO A 70 -25.10 1.35 0.36
C PRO A 70 -23.92 2.31 0.50
N GLU A 71 -24.18 3.57 0.79
CA GLU A 71 -23.18 4.64 0.96
C GLU A 71 -22.36 4.51 2.25
N GLU A 72 -22.82 3.72 3.21
CA GLU A 72 -22.14 3.46 4.49
C GLU A 72 -21.12 2.30 4.40
N ILE A 73 -21.04 1.64 3.24
CA ILE A 73 -20.17 0.49 3.00
C ILE A 73 -19.04 0.90 2.04
N LEU A 74 -17.80 0.65 2.44
CA LEU A 74 -16.61 0.80 1.61
C LEU A 74 -15.94 -0.56 1.42
N VAL A 75 -15.65 -0.92 0.17
CA VAL A 75 -14.85 -2.11 -0.15
C VAL A 75 -13.52 -1.68 -0.77
N LEU A 76 -12.43 -2.20 -0.21
CA LEU A 76 -11.07 -1.89 -0.65
C LEU A 76 -10.41 -3.12 -1.26
N SER A 77 -9.84 -2.93 -2.44
CA SER A 77 -9.05 -3.92 -3.16
C SER A 77 -7.68 -3.36 -3.54
N PHE A 78 -6.76 -4.24 -3.92
CA PHE A 78 -5.38 -3.83 -4.23
C PHE A 78 -5.21 -3.33 -5.66
N THR A 79 -5.96 -3.88 -6.60
CA THR A 79 -5.87 -3.53 -8.03
C THR A 79 -7.17 -2.92 -8.54
N LYS A 80 -7.08 -2.09 -9.58
CA LYS A 80 -8.26 -1.53 -10.25
C LYS A 80 -9.14 -2.63 -10.86
N ALA A 81 -8.50 -3.69 -11.38
CA ALA A 81 -9.22 -4.83 -11.94
C ALA A 81 -10.05 -5.54 -10.87
N SER A 82 -9.44 -5.87 -9.70
CA SER A 82 -10.16 -6.49 -8.57
C SER A 82 -11.28 -5.60 -8.04
N ALA A 83 -11.06 -4.29 -7.93
CA ALA A 83 -12.10 -3.37 -7.48
C ALA A 83 -13.26 -3.29 -8.47
N GLY A 84 -12.98 -3.30 -9.78
CA GLY A 84 -13.98 -3.33 -10.84
C GLY A 84 -14.79 -4.63 -10.84
N ASP A 85 -14.12 -5.78 -10.78
CA ASP A 85 -14.77 -7.09 -10.66
C ASP A 85 -15.65 -7.16 -9.40
N MET A 86 -15.14 -6.75 -8.25
CA MET A 86 -15.88 -6.69 -6.98
C MET A 86 -17.15 -5.85 -7.12
N SER A 87 -17.06 -4.66 -7.72
CA SER A 87 -18.20 -3.77 -7.93
C SER A 87 -19.30 -4.42 -8.80
N GLN A 88 -18.90 -5.08 -9.91
CA GLN A 88 -19.82 -5.78 -10.80
C GLN A 88 -20.51 -6.96 -10.09
N ARG A 89 -19.75 -7.77 -9.36
CA ARG A 89 -20.27 -8.94 -8.64
C ARG A 89 -21.21 -8.54 -7.51
N ILE A 90 -20.91 -7.45 -6.78
CA ILE A 90 -21.81 -6.91 -5.74
C ILE A 90 -23.12 -6.46 -6.39
N MET A 91 -23.05 -5.68 -7.48
CA MET A 91 -24.26 -5.23 -8.20
C MET A 91 -25.11 -6.41 -8.68
N ALA A 92 -24.47 -7.42 -9.29
CA ALA A 92 -25.15 -8.61 -9.78
C ALA A 92 -25.84 -9.42 -8.66
N SER A 93 -25.22 -9.47 -7.45
CA SER A 93 -25.75 -10.26 -6.33
C SER A 93 -26.75 -9.50 -5.47
N THR A 94 -26.64 -8.18 -5.35
CA THR A 94 -27.46 -7.38 -4.41
C THR A 94 -28.42 -6.40 -5.10
N GLY A 95 -28.22 -6.13 -6.37
CA GLY A 95 -28.95 -5.08 -7.11
C GLY A 95 -28.62 -3.66 -6.63
N LYS A 96 -27.53 -3.49 -5.84
CA LYS A 96 -27.11 -2.20 -5.28
C LYS A 96 -25.70 -1.84 -5.69
N THR A 97 -25.48 -0.57 -5.93
CA THR A 97 -24.14 -0.02 -6.15
C THR A 97 -23.49 0.24 -4.79
N ILE A 98 -22.42 -0.49 -4.52
CA ILE A 98 -21.55 -0.27 -3.35
C ILE A 98 -20.22 0.28 -3.84
N ARG A 99 -19.65 1.18 -3.05
CA ARG A 99 -18.35 1.75 -3.36
C ARG A 99 -17.25 0.70 -3.19
N ALA A 100 -16.71 0.21 -4.30
CA ALA A 100 -15.51 -0.63 -4.34
C ALA A 100 -14.39 0.12 -5.08
N CYS A 101 -13.22 0.29 -4.45
CA CYS A 101 -12.10 1.04 -5.02
C CYS A 101 -10.76 0.55 -4.49
N THR A 102 -9.66 1.05 -5.07
CA THR A 102 -8.32 0.80 -4.53
C THR A 102 -7.96 1.82 -3.47
N PHE A 103 -6.98 1.48 -2.60
CA PHE A 103 -6.43 2.42 -1.61
C PHE A 103 -5.95 3.72 -2.24
N HIS A 104 -5.29 3.63 -3.40
CA HIS A 104 -4.81 4.83 -4.11
C HIS A 104 -5.95 5.65 -4.71
N SER A 105 -7.01 4.99 -5.22
CA SER A 105 -8.19 5.70 -5.72
C SER A 105 -8.92 6.42 -4.60
N LEU A 106 -9.06 5.79 -3.43
CA LEU A 106 -9.62 6.42 -2.24
C LEU A 106 -8.74 7.59 -1.78
N GLY A 107 -7.41 7.39 -1.70
CA GLY A 107 -6.48 8.46 -1.32
C GLY A 107 -6.54 9.67 -2.24
N LEU A 108 -6.57 9.44 -3.56
CA LEU A 108 -6.71 10.52 -4.54
C LEU A 108 -8.02 11.30 -4.38
N GLU A 109 -9.13 10.57 -4.14
CA GLU A 109 -10.43 11.21 -3.91
C GLU A 109 -10.44 12.06 -2.64
N ILE A 110 -9.89 11.53 -1.54
CA ILE A 110 -9.75 12.28 -0.29
C ILE A 110 -8.95 13.57 -0.52
N CYS A 111 -7.82 13.47 -1.23
CA CYS A 111 -7.00 14.63 -1.56
C CYS A 111 -7.76 15.66 -2.43
N ARG A 112 -8.54 15.19 -3.40
CA ARG A 112 -9.35 16.08 -4.26
C ARG A 112 -10.50 16.73 -3.50
N ALA A 113 -11.19 15.99 -2.66
CA ALA A 113 -12.27 16.53 -1.84
C ALA A 113 -11.78 17.55 -0.80
N ALA A 114 -10.57 17.36 -0.27
CA ALA A 114 -9.95 18.24 0.72
C ALA A 114 -9.28 19.50 0.12
N THR A 115 -9.06 19.54 -1.19
CA THR A 115 -8.30 20.60 -1.85
C THR A 115 -9.14 21.22 -2.97
N ILE A 116 -9.24 22.58 -3.00
CA ILE A 116 -9.97 23.32 -4.05
C ILE A 116 -9.29 23.16 -5.42
N ALA A 117 -7.98 22.86 -5.46
CA ALA A 117 -7.20 22.70 -6.68
C ALA A 117 -7.13 21.26 -7.15
N ASN A 118 -7.37 21.04 -8.44
CA ASN A 118 -7.16 19.73 -9.08
C ASN A 118 -5.65 19.47 -9.19
N ARG A 119 -5.11 18.66 -8.28
CA ARG A 119 -3.68 18.31 -8.25
C ARG A 119 -3.34 17.35 -9.39
N PRO A 120 -2.41 17.70 -10.30
CA PRO A 120 -1.99 16.78 -11.36
C PRO A 120 -1.30 15.55 -10.78
N ILE A 121 -1.58 14.39 -11.36
CA ILE A 121 -0.86 13.16 -11.03
C ILE A 121 0.45 13.21 -11.79
N ILE A 122 1.56 13.15 -11.07
CA ILE A 122 2.90 13.07 -11.64
C ILE A 122 3.28 11.60 -11.73
N ASP A 123 3.51 11.13 -12.93
CA ASP A 123 3.86 9.75 -13.19
C ASP A 123 5.31 9.43 -12.79
N GLY A 124 5.61 8.13 -12.72
CA GLY A 124 6.94 7.65 -12.36
C GLY A 124 8.02 8.07 -13.36
N HIS A 125 7.69 8.24 -14.63
CA HIS A 125 8.64 8.65 -15.66
C HIS A 125 9.11 10.09 -15.42
N THR A 126 8.19 11.02 -15.18
CA THR A 126 8.50 12.42 -14.86
C THR A 126 9.33 12.51 -13.58
N SER A 127 8.98 11.75 -12.56
CA SER A 127 9.71 11.71 -11.29
C SER A 127 11.13 11.15 -11.46
N ASN A 128 11.30 10.11 -12.24
CA ASN A 128 12.61 9.51 -12.54
C ASN A 128 13.49 10.46 -13.37
N THR A 129 12.90 11.27 -14.25
CA THR A 129 13.61 12.30 -15.01
C THR A 129 14.17 13.37 -14.08
N VAL A 130 13.44 13.82 -13.08
CA VAL A 130 13.93 14.78 -12.07
C VAL A 130 15.15 14.23 -11.33
N VAL A 131 15.07 12.97 -10.87
CA VAL A 131 16.19 12.31 -10.17
C VAL A 131 17.42 12.22 -11.07
N ARG A 132 17.26 11.77 -12.32
CA ARG A 132 18.35 11.67 -13.31
C ARG A 132 19.00 13.02 -13.58
N ASN A 133 18.23 14.04 -13.91
CA ASN A 133 18.75 15.37 -14.23
C ASN A 133 19.50 15.99 -13.05
N THR A 134 18.96 15.82 -11.83
CA THR A 134 19.63 16.31 -10.62
C THR A 134 20.93 15.57 -10.37
N PHE A 135 20.96 14.24 -10.57
CA PHE A 135 22.16 13.44 -10.43
C PHE A 135 23.24 13.90 -11.43
N GLU A 136 22.91 14.07 -12.70
CA GLU A 136 23.84 14.49 -13.75
C GLU A 136 24.36 15.90 -13.50
N GLN A 137 23.51 16.81 -13.05
CA GLN A 137 23.91 18.17 -12.67
C GLN A 137 24.88 18.17 -11.49
N LEU A 138 24.62 17.39 -10.43
CA LEU A 138 25.49 17.30 -9.28
C LEU A 138 26.82 16.61 -9.63
N LEU A 139 26.75 15.56 -10.45
CA LEU A 139 27.94 14.84 -10.90
C LEU A 139 28.91 15.77 -11.69
N SER A 140 28.37 16.67 -12.51
CA SER A 140 29.19 17.62 -13.30
C SER A 140 29.70 18.78 -12.46
N LYS A 141 28.88 19.35 -11.57
CA LYS A 141 29.13 20.63 -10.89
C LYS A 141 29.67 20.53 -9.46
N ASN A 142 29.46 19.41 -8.77
CA ASN A 142 29.83 19.26 -7.37
C ASN A 142 30.92 18.21 -7.19
N ILE A 143 32.15 18.68 -6.83
CA ILE A 143 33.33 17.82 -6.67
C ILE A 143 33.09 16.74 -5.61
N GLY A 144 32.54 17.11 -4.44
CA GLY A 144 32.30 16.16 -3.35
C GLY A 144 31.30 15.08 -3.75
N TYR A 145 30.22 15.46 -4.39
CA TYR A 145 29.21 14.54 -4.91
C TYR A 145 29.78 13.61 -5.99
N ARG A 146 30.58 14.16 -6.90
CA ARG A 146 31.27 13.41 -7.96
C ARG A 146 32.18 12.33 -7.39
N LEU A 147 33.02 12.69 -6.42
CA LEU A 147 33.91 11.74 -5.77
C LEU A 147 33.17 10.64 -5.03
N LEU A 148 32.10 11.01 -4.33
CA LEU A 148 31.21 10.04 -3.66
C LEU A 148 30.54 9.10 -4.68
N ALA A 149 30.02 9.64 -5.78
CA ALA A 149 29.43 8.84 -6.84
C ALA A 149 30.43 7.86 -7.44
N PHE A 150 31.65 8.29 -7.77
CA PHE A 150 32.71 7.40 -8.29
C PHE A 150 33.09 6.30 -7.32
N LYS A 151 33.17 6.62 -6.02
CA LYS A 151 33.42 5.63 -4.96
C LYS A 151 32.32 4.56 -4.89
N LEU A 152 31.07 4.97 -5.02
CA LEU A 152 29.90 4.07 -4.97
C LEU A 152 29.71 3.27 -6.27
N MET A 153 30.09 3.84 -7.41
CA MET A 153 30.07 3.15 -8.69
C MET A 153 31.06 1.98 -8.70
N SER A 154 32.37 2.27 -8.58
CA SER A 154 33.40 1.27 -8.65
C SER A 154 34.75 1.79 -8.06
N LYS A 155 35.47 0.92 -7.35
CA LYS A 155 36.83 1.22 -6.90
C LYS A 155 37.76 1.47 -8.07
N GLU A 156 37.57 0.78 -9.19
CA GLU A 156 38.34 0.93 -10.42
C GLU A 156 38.15 2.32 -11.02
N LEU A 157 36.91 2.80 -11.17
CA LEU A 157 36.59 4.14 -11.65
C LEU A 157 37.16 5.21 -10.73
N LEU A 158 37.09 5.04 -9.44
CA LEU A 158 37.65 5.95 -8.46
C LEU A 158 39.21 5.97 -8.60
N GLY A 159 39.84 4.84 -8.81
CA GLY A 159 41.28 4.74 -9.07
C GLY A 159 41.69 5.44 -10.37
N LYS A 160 40.92 5.19 -11.45
CA LYS A 160 41.18 5.72 -12.79
C LYS A 160 40.98 7.23 -12.89
N TYR A 161 39.91 7.75 -12.35
CA TYR A 161 39.48 9.14 -12.54
C TYR A 161 39.50 10.00 -11.25
N GLY A 162 39.64 9.43 -10.06
CA GLY A 162 39.43 10.12 -8.80
C GLY A 162 40.38 11.30 -8.54
N LYS A 163 41.63 11.27 -9.06
CA LYS A 163 42.53 12.42 -8.97
C LYS A 163 42.08 13.56 -9.87
N ALA A 164 41.76 13.25 -11.14
CA ALA A 164 41.30 14.23 -12.12
C ALA A 164 39.93 14.81 -11.74
N ALA A 165 39.04 13.99 -11.17
CA ALA A 165 37.71 14.35 -10.74
C ALA A 165 37.65 15.40 -9.62
N LYS A 166 38.78 15.75 -9.01
CA LYS A 166 38.92 16.85 -8.03
C LYS A 166 39.00 18.23 -8.67
N SER A 167 39.23 18.30 -9.99
CA SER A 167 39.28 19.57 -10.71
C SER A 167 37.84 20.07 -11.02
N GLU A 168 37.66 21.39 -10.98
CA GLU A 168 36.41 22.02 -11.43
C GLU A 168 36.20 21.82 -12.93
N ASP A 169 37.28 21.83 -13.72
CA ASP A 169 37.26 21.66 -15.18
C ASP A 169 37.17 20.21 -15.63
N PHE A 170 36.98 19.26 -14.70
CA PHE A 170 36.90 17.84 -15.04
C PHE A 170 35.75 17.54 -15.98
N GLN A 171 36.09 17.00 -17.14
CA GLN A 171 35.12 16.49 -18.09
C GLN A 171 34.77 15.04 -17.76
N LEU A 172 33.44 14.75 -17.64
CA LEU A 172 32.97 13.39 -17.38
C LEU A 172 33.38 12.47 -18.54
N PRO A 173 33.86 11.25 -18.26
CA PRO A 173 34.33 10.32 -19.29
C PRO A 173 33.15 9.63 -20.01
N THR A 174 32.40 10.44 -20.78
CA THR A 174 31.19 9.99 -21.49
C THR A 174 31.47 8.95 -22.56
N ASP A 175 32.71 8.84 -23.06
CA ASP A 175 33.12 7.83 -24.01
C ASP A 175 33.54 6.49 -23.36
N ASP A 176 33.67 6.46 -22.04
CA ASP A 176 33.98 5.23 -21.29
C ASP A 176 32.67 4.42 -21.06
N TYR A 177 32.59 3.27 -21.73
CA TYR A 177 31.41 2.39 -21.62
C TYR A 177 31.16 1.92 -20.17
N GLY A 178 32.25 1.56 -19.46
CA GLY A 178 32.14 1.11 -18.05
C GLY A 178 31.59 2.21 -17.15
N PHE A 179 32.07 3.44 -17.30
CA PHE A 179 31.54 4.60 -16.58
C PHE A 179 30.08 4.81 -16.85
N ASN A 180 29.61 4.77 -18.08
CA ASN A 180 28.21 4.98 -18.42
C ASN A 180 27.32 3.90 -17.84
N GLN A 181 27.75 2.64 -17.85
CA GLN A 181 27.03 1.53 -17.28
C GLN A 181 26.89 1.65 -15.75
N TYR A 182 28.00 1.92 -15.06
CA TYR A 182 27.97 2.12 -13.60
C TYR A 182 27.15 3.35 -13.20
N LYS A 183 27.25 4.45 -13.96
CA LYS A 183 26.43 5.65 -13.77
C LYS A 183 24.95 5.32 -13.88
N GLN A 184 24.55 4.63 -14.94
CA GLN A 184 23.16 4.24 -15.15
C GLN A 184 22.65 3.35 -14.02
N ASN A 185 23.39 2.33 -13.61
CA ASN A 185 23.02 1.46 -12.50
C ASN A 185 22.86 2.23 -11.18
N LEU A 186 23.73 3.21 -10.92
CA LEU A 186 23.65 4.01 -9.69
C LEU A 186 22.42 4.91 -9.68
N ILE A 187 22.04 5.49 -10.84
CA ILE A 187 20.81 6.27 -11.01
C ILE A 187 19.59 5.38 -10.75
N GLU A 188 19.51 4.20 -11.35
CA GLU A 188 18.40 3.26 -11.20
C GLU A 188 18.26 2.78 -9.75
N ASN A 189 19.37 2.50 -9.10
CA ASN A 189 19.36 2.16 -7.67
C ASN A 189 18.84 3.31 -6.81
N ALA A 190 19.27 4.55 -7.08
CA ALA A 190 18.79 5.72 -6.37
C ALA A 190 17.27 5.93 -6.58
N GLN A 191 16.79 5.80 -7.83
CA GLN A 191 15.37 5.88 -8.16
C GLN A 191 14.56 4.82 -7.42
N THR A 192 15.05 3.57 -7.40
CA THR A 192 14.41 2.45 -6.69
C THR A 192 14.33 2.73 -5.19
N ILE A 193 15.43 3.19 -4.58
CA ILE A 193 15.45 3.50 -3.14
C ILE A 193 14.49 4.64 -2.82
N ILE A 194 14.48 5.72 -3.61
CA ILE A 194 13.54 6.84 -3.43
C ILE A 194 12.10 6.36 -3.55
N GLN A 195 11.80 5.50 -4.51
CA GLN A 195 10.47 4.92 -4.68
C GLN A 195 10.06 4.08 -3.47
N HIS A 196 10.95 3.24 -2.95
CA HIS A 196 10.68 2.46 -1.72
C HIS A 196 10.49 3.35 -0.50
N MET A 197 11.29 4.40 -0.34
CA MET A 197 11.11 5.39 0.73
C MET A 197 9.72 6.02 0.66
N ARG A 198 9.30 6.42 -0.52
CA ARG A 198 7.96 7.01 -0.76
C ARG A 198 6.83 6.02 -0.49
N GLN A 199 6.96 4.78 -0.99
CA GLN A 199 5.95 3.73 -0.78
C GLN A 199 5.74 3.38 0.68
N ASN A 200 6.79 3.49 1.51
CA ASN A 200 6.74 3.18 2.93
C ASN A 200 6.61 4.42 3.82
N SER A 201 6.44 5.61 3.23
CA SER A 201 6.35 6.89 3.97
C SER A 201 7.57 7.17 4.86
N ILE A 202 8.75 6.72 4.43
CA ILE A 202 10.03 6.90 5.13
C ILE A 202 10.78 8.03 4.45
N ASP A 203 11.22 9.02 5.20
CA ASP A 203 12.11 10.08 4.74
C ASP A 203 13.60 9.72 4.91
N ILE A 204 14.49 10.65 4.57
CA ILE A 204 15.94 10.43 4.68
C ILE A 204 16.37 10.17 6.12
N ASP A 205 15.77 10.84 7.10
CA ASP A 205 16.15 10.67 8.50
C ASP A 205 15.66 9.34 9.04
N GLY A 206 14.45 8.91 8.67
CA GLY A 206 13.95 7.58 8.97
C GLY A 206 14.82 6.46 8.35
N MET A 207 15.31 6.66 7.13
CA MET A 207 16.25 5.71 6.51
C MET A 207 17.61 5.68 7.22
N ARG A 208 18.11 6.82 7.72
CA ARG A 208 19.32 6.87 8.53
C ARG A 208 19.16 6.08 9.84
N GLU A 209 18.05 6.30 10.54
CA GLU A 209 17.74 5.55 11.78
C GLU A 209 17.67 4.04 11.54
N LEU A 210 16.97 3.61 10.48
CA LEU A 210 16.87 2.20 10.11
C LEU A 210 18.23 1.60 9.80
N ASN A 211 19.10 2.33 9.08
CA ASN A 211 20.45 1.89 8.78
C ASN A 211 21.29 1.70 10.07
N GLU A 212 21.26 2.67 10.99
CA GLU A 212 22.01 2.58 12.24
C GLU A 212 21.50 1.42 13.13
N ARG A 213 20.17 1.24 13.21
CA ARG A 213 19.56 0.11 13.97
C ARG A 213 19.89 -1.25 13.38
N SER A 214 20.13 -1.33 12.07
CA SER A 214 20.43 -2.61 11.39
C SER A 214 21.72 -3.27 11.89
N GLY A 215 22.71 -2.49 12.36
CA GLY A 215 23.98 -2.98 12.92
C GLY A 215 24.81 -3.85 11.98
N GLY A 216 24.46 -3.93 10.70
CA GLY A 216 25.06 -4.84 9.73
C GLY A 216 26.39 -4.35 9.16
N LYS A 217 27.13 -5.23 8.48
CA LYS A 217 28.45 -4.95 7.86
C LYS A 217 28.40 -3.82 6.83
N ASN A 218 27.24 -3.50 6.30
CA ASN A 218 27.06 -2.51 5.22
C ASN A 218 26.64 -1.11 5.71
N VAL A 219 26.53 -0.88 7.02
CA VAL A 219 26.05 0.41 7.61
C VAL A 219 26.83 1.60 7.03
N GLY A 220 28.16 1.50 6.93
CA GLY A 220 28.99 2.57 6.37
C GLY A 220 28.71 2.85 4.89
N ARG A 221 28.60 1.81 4.07
CA ARG A 221 28.27 1.95 2.64
C ARG A 221 26.86 2.47 2.43
N ASN A 222 25.91 2.02 3.24
CA ASN A 222 24.53 2.51 3.20
C ASN A 222 24.46 3.99 3.57
N ARG A 223 25.25 4.45 4.56
CA ARG A 223 25.34 5.86 4.93
C ARG A 223 25.87 6.71 3.77
N GLU A 224 26.90 6.26 3.06
CA GLU A 224 27.39 6.92 1.86
C GLU A 224 26.35 6.95 0.73
N MET A 225 25.60 5.86 0.54
CA MET A 225 24.50 5.81 -0.42
C MET A 225 23.40 6.80 -0.05
N LEU A 226 23.02 6.91 1.22
CA LEU A 226 22.03 7.89 1.69
C LEU A 226 22.51 9.32 1.51
N GLN A 227 23.81 9.62 1.70
CA GLN A 227 24.39 10.93 1.38
C GLN A 227 24.27 11.28 -0.11
N LEU A 228 24.45 10.31 -0.98
CA LEU A 228 24.28 10.49 -2.42
C LEU A 228 22.81 10.70 -2.80
N ILE A 229 21.88 9.98 -2.16
CA ILE A 229 20.44 10.00 -2.46
C ILE A 229 19.77 11.25 -1.91
N GLU A 230 20.21 11.79 -0.80
CA GLU A 230 19.55 12.92 -0.12
C GLU A 230 19.24 14.12 -1.03
N PRO A 231 20.21 14.68 -1.79
CA PRO A 231 19.90 15.79 -2.68
C PRO A 231 18.94 15.41 -3.81
N LEU A 232 18.98 14.15 -4.26
CA LEU A 232 18.06 13.63 -5.28
C LEU A 232 16.63 13.51 -4.72
N TYR A 233 16.49 12.99 -3.50
CA TYR A 233 15.21 12.92 -2.80
C TYR A 233 14.62 14.31 -2.55
N ASN A 234 15.45 15.26 -2.12
CA ASN A 234 15.01 16.62 -1.89
C ASN A 234 14.55 17.32 -3.18
N ALA A 235 15.24 17.11 -4.29
CA ALA A 235 14.82 17.59 -5.61
C ALA A 235 13.51 16.93 -6.06
N TYR A 236 13.38 15.62 -5.86
CA TYR A 236 12.16 14.87 -6.11
C TYR A 236 10.96 15.46 -5.33
N ILE A 237 11.09 15.64 -4.01
CA ILE A 237 10.03 16.22 -3.17
C ILE A 237 9.73 17.68 -3.54
N SER A 238 10.76 18.48 -3.86
CA SER A 238 10.59 19.87 -4.26
C SER A 238 9.78 20.01 -5.56
N ASN A 239 9.98 19.08 -6.51
CA ASN A 239 9.21 19.07 -7.75
C ASN A 239 7.70 18.95 -7.52
N PHE A 240 7.25 18.14 -6.54
CA PHE A 240 5.83 18.07 -6.20
C PHE A 240 5.29 19.34 -5.55
N ARG A 241 6.13 20.04 -4.79
CA ARG A 241 5.74 21.31 -4.18
C ARG A 241 5.57 22.40 -5.23
N THR A 242 6.49 22.50 -6.18
CA THR A 242 6.46 23.52 -7.24
C THR A 242 5.37 23.28 -8.27
N THR A 243 5.12 22.03 -8.63
CA THR A 243 4.07 21.66 -9.60
C THR A 243 2.69 21.50 -8.96
N HIS A 244 2.59 21.60 -7.63
CA HIS A 244 1.39 21.23 -6.87
C HIS A 244 0.89 19.81 -7.20
N GLY A 245 1.79 18.93 -7.65
CA GLY A 245 1.47 17.60 -8.09
C GLY A 245 1.32 16.59 -6.93
N ILE A 246 0.93 15.38 -7.28
CA ILE A 246 0.85 14.25 -6.37
C ILE A 246 1.39 13.00 -7.08
N ASP A 247 2.32 12.29 -6.44
CA ASP A 247 2.77 10.99 -6.91
C ASP A 247 1.88 9.86 -6.39
N PHE A 248 2.07 8.68 -6.94
CA PHE A 248 1.26 7.52 -6.56
C PHE A 248 1.35 7.20 -5.05
N PRO A 249 2.54 7.11 -4.42
CA PRO A 249 2.64 6.96 -2.97
C PRO A 249 2.04 8.15 -2.18
N GLY A 250 2.18 9.37 -2.69
CA GLY A 250 1.65 10.58 -2.08
C GLY A 250 0.13 10.60 -1.96
N MET A 251 -0.58 9.87 -2.84
CA MET A 251 -2.04 9.77 -2.75
C MET A 251 -2.50 9.23 -1.39
N ILE A 252 -1.77 8.28 -0.82
CA ILE A 252 -2.10 7.70 0.49
C ILE A 252 -1.64 8.62 1.62
N THR A 253 -0.40 9.08 1.58
CA THR A 253 0.18 9.90 2.67
C THR A 253 -0.47 11.27 2.79
N ASP A 254 -0.80 11.91 1.67
CA ASP A 254 -1.51 13.19 1.68
C ASP A 254 -2.96 13.02 2.12
N ALA A 255 -3.63 11.91 1.73
CA ALA A 255 -4.97 11.59 2.22
C ALA A 255 -5.02 11.45 3.75
N ILE A 256 -4.04 10.75 4.34
CA ILE A 256 -3.91 10.65 5.80
C ILE A 256 -3.84 12.05 6.43
N ARG A 257 -3.01 12.94 5.89
CA ARG A 257 -2.89 14.32 6.39
C ARG A 257 -4.19 15.11 6.24
N CYS A 258 -4.94 14.91 5.15
CA CYS A 258 -6.23 15.56 4.93
C CYS A 258 -7.27 15.11 5.95
N ILE A 259 -7.31 13.80 6.25
CA ILE A 259 -8.20 13.23 7.27
C ILE A 259 -7.85 13.78 8.65
N GLN A 260 -6.57 13.72 9.05
CA GLN A 260 -6.08 14.16 10.35
C GLN A 260 -6.32 15.66 10.61
N ARG A 261 -6.32 16.48 9.56
CA ARG A 261 -6.64 17.92 9.64
C ARG A 261 -8.15 18.21 9.60
N GLY A 262 -9.00 17.18 9.51
CA GLY A 262 -10.45 17.34 9.40
C GLY A 262 -10.94 17.90 8.07
N ALA A 263 -10.07 17.94 7.04
CA ALA A 263 -10.42 18.45 5.72
C ALA A 263 -11.24 17.45 4.87
N TYR A 264 -11.42 16.26 5.34
CA TYR A 264 -12.25 15.22 4.73
C TYR A 264 -13.03 14.48 5.81
N ARG A 265 -14.28 14.13 5.51
CA ARG A 265 -15.13 13.29 6.35
C ARG A 265 -15.78 12.20 5.51
N HIS A 266 -15.99 11.03 6.10
CA HIS A 266 -16.57 9.88 5.41
C HIS A 266 -17.86 9.39 6.11
N PRO A 267 -18.79 8.76 5.34
CA PRO A 267 -20.03 8.21 5.89
C PRO A 267 -19.89 6.74 6.32
N TYR A 268 -18.73 6.11 6.16
CA TYR A 268 -18.57 4.65 6.26
C TYR A 268 -18.80 4.16 7.69
N LYS A 269 -19.68 3.15 7.82
CA LYS A 269 -19.90 2.34 9.04
C LYS A 269 -19.31 0.95 8.91
N TYR A 270 -19.04 0.52 7.68
CA TYR A 270 -18.43 -0.78 7.37
C TYR A 270 -17.35 -0.61 6.33
N VAL A 271 -16.15 -1.05 6.67
CA VAL A 271 -14.99 -1.07 5.75
C VAL A 271 -14.56 -2.52 5.58
N LEU A 272 -14.61 -2.99 4.34
CA LEU A 272 -14.27 -4.35 3.96
C LEU A 272 -12.99 -4.33 3.13
N ILE A 273 -12.04 -5.22 3.43
CA ILE A 273 -10.75 -5.28 2.74
C ILE A 273 -10.53 -6.68 2.20
N ASP A 274 -10.37 -6.79 0.88
CA ASP A 274 -9.98 -8.03 0.20
C ASP A 274 -8.46 -8.14 0.14
N GLU A 275 -7.92 -9.38 0.11
CA GLU A 275 -6.50 -9.71 0.03
C GLU A 275 -5.66 -8.99 1.12
N TYR A 276 -6.12 -9.03 2.37
CA TYR A 276 -5.51 -8.28 3.48
C TYR A 276 -4.03 -8.62 3.72
N GLN A 277 -3.53 -9.79 3.29
CA GLN A 277 -2.11 -10.15 3.35
C GLN A 277 -1.19 -9.21 2.56
N ASP A 278 -1.75 -8.45 1.60
CA ASP A 278 -1.00 -7.50 0.78
C ASP A 278 -0.98 -6.08 1.39
N MET A 279 -1.43 -5.94 2.65
CA MET A 279 -1.39 -4.64 3.34
C MET A 279 0.04 -4.15 3.54
N SER A 280 0.23 -2.86 3.29
CA SER A 280 1.46 -2.12 3.61
C SER A 280 1.20 -1.14 4.75
N ARG A 281 2.27 -0.68 5.40
CA ARG A 281 2.18 0.27 6.50
C ARG A 281 1.38 1.54 6.13
N PRO A 282 1.61 2.22 4.99
CA PRO A 282 0.81 3.40 4.63
C PRO A 282 -0.67 3.11 4.43
N ARG A 283 -1.02 1.94 3.86
CA ARG A 283 -2.44 1.56 3.69
C ARG A 283 -3.11 1.33 5.04
N TYR A 284 -2.42 0.66 5.95
CA TYR A 284 -2.87 0.50 7.33
C TYR A 284 -3.10 1.85 8.00
N GLU A 285 -2.14 2.78 7.91
CA GLU A 285 -2.26 4.12 8.49
C GLU A 285 -3.42 4.92 7.88
N LEU A 286 -3.75 4.70 6.59
CA LEU A 286 -4.93 5.31 5.97
C LEU A 286 -6.22 4.80 6.61
N ILE A 287 -6.37 3.48 6.80
CA ILE A 287 -7.55 2.89 7.45
C ILE A 287 -7.63 3.35 8.90
N ARG A 288 -6.51 3.39 9.60
CA ARG A 288 -6.42 3.89 10.95
C ARG A 288 -6.88 5.34 11.05
N ALA A 289 -6.39 6.23 10.19
CA ALA A 289 -6.78 7.65 10.18
C ALA A 289 -8.29 7.84 9.89
N LEU A 290 -8.86 7.06 8.97
CA LEU A 290 -10.31 7.06 8.75
C LEU A 290 -11.06 6.64 10.01
N ARG A 291 -10.59 5.60 10.68
CA ARG A 291 -11.23 5.04 11.87
C ARG A 291 -11.13 5.96 13.09
N GLU A 292 -10.00 6.65 13.25
CA GLU A 292 -9.80 7.67 14.29
C GLU A 292 -10.75 8.86 14.11
N GLN A 293 -11.14 9.17 12.87
CA GLN A 293 -12.10 10.23 12.60
C GLN A 293 -13.54 9.79 12.90
N SER A 294 -13.91 8.60 12.49
CA SER A 294 -15.25 8.00 12.72
C SER A 294 -15.11 6.48 12.72
N ASP A 295 -15.42 5.88 13.87
CA ASP A 295 -15.29 4.44 14.05
C ASP A 295 -16.26 3.65 13.15
N PHE A 296 -15.80 2.49 12.70
CA PHE A 296 -16.53 1.59 11.82
C PHE A 296 -16.19 0.12 12.10
N THR A 297 -17.06 -0.77 11.67
CA THR A 297 -16.77 -2.21 11.64
C THR A 297 -15.79 -2.54 10.54
N LEU A 298 -14.69 -3.21 10.88
CA LEU A 298 -13.64 -3.65 9.95
C LEU A 298 -13.79 -5.15 9.67
N PHE A 299 -13.96 -5.51 8.39
CA PHE A 299 -14.05 -6.89 7.93
C PHE A 299 -12.99 -7.17 6.88
N CYS A 300 -11.98 -7.96 7.24
CA CYS A 300 -10.84 -8.27 6.39
C CYS A 300 -10.86 -9.73 5.96
N VAL A 301 -10.55 -9.99 4.70
CA VAL A 301 -10.36 -11.32 4.17
C VAL A 301 -8.97 -11.43 3.56
N GLY A 302 -8.25 -12.49 3.87
CA GLY A 302 -6.88 -12.67 3.40
C GLY A 302 -6.41 -14.12 3.48
N ASP A 303 -5.23 -14.36 2.93
CA ASP A 303 -4.57 -15.66 2.91
C ASP A 303 -3.12 -15.48 3.38
N ASP A 304 -2.84 -15.83 4.62
CA ASP A 304 -1.50 -15.67 5.21
C ASP A 304 -0.41 -16.48 4.50
N TRP A 305 -0.78 -17.58 3.82
CA TRP A 305 0.13 -18.39 3.00
C TRP A 305 0.47 -17.78 1.65
N GLN A 306 -0.34 -16.84 1.14
CA GLN A 306 -0.12 -16.15 -0.14
C GLN A 306 0.62 -14.81 -0.01
N SER A 307 1.18 -14.49 1.14
CA SER A 307 1.97 -13.26 1.33
C SER A 307 3.32 -13.31 0.61
N ILE A 308 3.28 -13.37 -0.73
CA ILE A 308 4.46 -13.43 -1.60
C ILE A 308 4.94 -12.04 -2.07
N TYR A 309 4.13 -11.00 -1.86
CA TYR A 309 4.42 -9.65 -2.36
C TYR A 309 5.24 -8.78 -1.39
N ARG A 310 6.09 -9.38 -0.56
CA ARG A 310 6.99 -8.68 0.35
C ARG A 310 7.88 -7.66 -0.38
N PHE A 311 8.27 -7.95 -1.62
CA PHE A 311 9.03 -7.03 -2.48
C PHE A 311 8.22 -5.80 -2.93
N ALA A 312 6.89 -5.85 -2.89
CA ALA A 312 6.00 -4.73 -3.19
C ALA A 312 5.63 -3.89 -1.95
N GLY A 313 6.31 -4.10 -0.82
CA GLY A 313 6.12 -3.33 0.41
C GLY A 313 5.00 -3.82 1.32
N SER A 314 4.46 -5.04 1.12
CA SER A 314 3.53 -5.65 2.07
C SER A 314 4.23 -5.97 3.40
N ASP A 315 3.52 -5.76 4.50
CA ASP A 315 3.97 -6.05 5.86
C ASP A 315 3.14 -7.21 6.43
N ILE A 316 3.74 -8.40 6.45
CA ILE A 316 3.05 -9.61 6.92
C ILE A 316 2.63 -9.53 8.40
N HIS A 317 3.30 -8.72 9.21
CA HIS A 317 2.91 -8.51 10.60
C HIS A 317 1.51 -7.91 10.73
N LEU A 318 1.03 -7.17 9.72
CA LEU A 318 -0.31 -6.60 9.73
C LEU A 318 -1.42 -7.66 9.71
N ILE A 319 -1.18 -8.84 9.14
CA ILE A 319 -2.14 -9.95 9.19
C ILE A 319 -1.87 -10.88 10.37
N LEU A 320 -0.60 -11.19 10.67
CA LEU A 320 -0.25 -12.09 11.77
C LEU A 320 -0.63 -11.52 13.14
N ASP A 321 -0.39 -10.23 13.34
CA ASP A 321 -0.64 -9.51 14.60
C ASP A 321 -1.96 -8.72 14.56
N PHE A 322 -2.89 -9.10 13.66
CA PHE A 322 -4.14 -8.36 13.41
C PHE A 322 -4.93 -8.05 14.69
N ALA A 323 -5.05 -9.01 15.59
CA ALA A 323 -5.80 -8.84 16.83
C ALA A 323 -5.17 -7.78 17.75
N ASP A 324 -3.84 -7.73 17.83
CA ASP A 324 -3.12 -6.76 18.65
C ASP A 324 -3.14 -5.37 18.02
N ILE A 325 -3.03 -5.31 16.70
CA ILE A 325 -3.00 -4.06 15.93
C ILE A 325 -4.32 -3.30 16.03
N TRP A 326 -5.46 -4.03 16.03
CA TRP A 326 -6.79 -3.44 16.06
C TRP A 326 -7.49 -3.47 17.44
N ARG A 327 -6.79 -3.91 18.49
CA ARG A 327 -7.37 -4.10 19.83
C ARG A 327 -7.97 -2.83 20.44
N ASP A 328 -7.42 -1.65 20.13
CA ASP A 328 -7.89 -0.37 20.68
C ASP A 328 -9.30 0.00 20.20
N TRP A 329 -9.78 -0.63 19.10
CA TRP A 329 -11.13 -0.48 18.55
C TRP A 329 -12.03 -1.68 18.87
N GLY A 330 -11.74 -2.40 19.93
CA GLY A 330 -12.60 -3.50 20.41
C GLY A 330 -12.06 -4.89 20.05
N PRO A 331 -12.81 -5.93 20.45
CA PRO A 331 -12.38 -7.31 20.31
C PRO A 331 -12.34 -7.76 18.86
N THR A 332 -11.31 -8.54 18.53
CA THR A 332 -11.14 -9.18 17.23
C THR A 332 -11.75 -10.57 17.20
N ARG A 333 -12.45 -10.88 16.13
CA ARG A 333 -12.93 -12.22 15.80
C ARG A 333 -12.20 -12.75 14.59
N MET A 334 -11.72 -13.99 14.68
CA MET A 334 -10.99 -14.66 13.59
C MET A 334 -11.78 -15.87 13.13
N PHE A 335 -11.91 -16.03 11.81
CA PHE A 335 -12.55 -17.17 11.18
C PHE A 335 -11.60 -17.79 10.17
N GLN A 336 -11.82 -19.08 9.89
CA GLN A 336 -11.06 -19.78 8.88
C GLN A 336 -12.00 -20.46 7.89
N ILE A 337 -11.72 -20.32 6.60
CA ILE A 337 -12.44 -20.98 5.52
C ILE A 337 -11.47 -21.93 4.82
N THR A 338 -11.72 -23.23 4.98
CA THR A 338 -10.87 -24.32 4.48
C THR A 338 -11.45 -25.02 3.27
N THR A 339 -12.78 -24.99 3.12
CA THR A 339 -13.49 -25.68 2.05
C THR A 339 -13.25 -24.99 0.70
N THR A 340 -12.54 -25.65 -0.21
CA THR A 340 -12.30 -25.16 -1.58
C THR A 340 -13.37 -25.63 -2.54
N ARG A 341 -13.79 -24.75 -3.48
CA ARG A 341 -14.75 -25.05 -4.57
C ARG A 341 -14.08 -25.16 -5.94
N ARG A 342 -12.75 -25.06 -6.02
CA ARG A 342 -12.00 -24.96 -7.28
C ARG A 342 -11.91 -26.24 -8.08
N PHE A 343 -12.26 -27.39 -7.48
CA PHE A 343 -12.12 -28.72 -8.07
C PHE A 343 -13.44 -29.54 -8.02
N ARG A 344 -14.58 -28.86 -8.12
CA ARG A 344 -15.87 -29.51 -8.30
C ARG A 344 -16.43 -29.22 -9.68
#